data_21e8be3850e69a868ec638a4f0bcc961
#
_entry.id   21e8be3850e69a868ec638a4f0bcc961
#
_cell.length_a   1.000
_cell.length_b   1.000
_cell.length_c   1.000
_cell.angle_alpha   90.00
_cell.angle_beta   90.00
_cell.angle_gamma   90.00
#
_symmetry.space_group_name_H-M   'P 1'
#
loop_
_entity.id
_entity.type
_entity.pdbx_description
1 polymer ?
#
loop_
_entity_poly.entity_id
_entity_poly.type
_entity_poly.pdbx_seq_one_letter_code
_entity_poly.pdbx_strand_id
1 'polypeptide(L)'
;LFRKFGARRPVAAEADYIAKLAGRIDPGITKGAFERAINKLAARRILQGSHTLRLVPRALQVHLWKQWWQIHGSSVDLAALMDEMPETLRKWFLDMMIYSNGVPSAQAAIKDVLGAEDGPFTSKEFVATNSGSRFLGVMAEADPAATLVVLQRTVGAMSRAELKRFVDGRQNLVHALEKIAVWSEHFAPAARLLAHLCFGESTTYSNNAKGTLVGLFVLRGGATQATPLDRLAIAQELVNDVDSFNRRLGLELLGAFMTDKSKARVIGVEYQGLAPEIEFWVPKLWSDLFDPRKVALRGLLASSKPEDPEWQTALSEVII
;
A
#
# COMPACT_ATOMS: atom_id res chain seq x y z
N LEU A 1 16.21 -13.85 0.99
CA LEU A 1 16.79 -14.41 -0.24
C LEU A 1 18.16 -13.82 -0.49
N PHE A 2 19.15 -14.63 -0.81
CA PHE A 2 20.46 -14.19 -1.28
C PHE A 2 21.07 -15.28 -2.18
N ARG A 3 21.96 -14.88 -3.09
CA ARG A 3 22.63 -15.82 -3.98
C ARG A 3 23.79 -16.50 -3.25
N LYS A 4 23.92 -17.79 -3.51
CA LYS A 4 25.00 -18.61 -2.94
C LYS A 4 26.35 -18.13 -3.44
N PHE A 5 27.39 -18.17 -2.58
CA PHE A 5 28.77 -17.98 -2.99
C PHE A 5 29.13 -18.91 -4.15
N GLY A 6 29.49 -18.36 -5.27
CA GLY A 6 29.85 -19.11 -6.47
C GLY A 6 31.32 -18.90 -6.84
N ALA A 7 32.01 -19.97 -7.21
CA ALA A 7 33.44 -19.96 -7.47
C ALA A 7 33.88 -19.14 -8.70
N ARG A 8 33.00 -18.57 -9.52
CA ARG A 8 33.42 -17.98 -10.81
C ARG A 8 32.65 -16.75 -11.32
N ARG A 9 31.82 -16.05 -10.53
CA ARG A 9 31.08 -14.84 -11.02
C ARG A 9 30.82 -13.83 -9.92
N PRO A 10 30.59 -12.54 -10.23
CA PRO A 10 30.36 -11.43 -9.27
C PRO A 10 29.06 -11.55 -8.48
N VAL A 11 28.47 -12.70 -8.40
CA VAL A 11 27.27 -13.05 -7.63
C VAL A 11 27.54 -13.16 -6.12
N ALA A 12 28.80 -13.01 -5.72
CA ALA A 12 29.23 -12.97 -4.31
C ALA A 12 28.82 -11.68 -3.59
N ALA A 13 28.43 -10.63 -4.30
CA ALA A 13 28.17 -9.32 -3.71
C ALA A 13 27.09 -9.35 -2.62
N GLU A 14 26.01 -10.11 -2.81
CA GLU A 14 24.91 -10.21 -1.85
C GLU A 14 25.33 -10.95 -0.57
N ALA A 15 26.00 -12.10 -0.74
CA ALA A 15 26.50 -12.89 0.39
C ALA A 15 27.62 -12.18 1.15
N ASP A 16 28.54 -11.51 0.43
CA ASP A 16 29.59 -10.68 1.03
C ASP A 16 29.00 -9.49 1.80
N TYR A 17 27.97 -8.84 1.27
CA TYR A 17 27.27 -7.77 1.96
C TYR A 17 26.61 -8.27 3.25
N ILE A 18 25.87 -9.39 3.20
CA ILE A 18 25.19 -9.97 4.38
C ILE A 18 26.23 -10.40 5.42
N ALA A 19 27.36 -10.99 4.99
CA ALA A 19 28.45 -11.37 5.91
C ALA A 19 29.07 -10.16 6.58
N LYS A 20 29.29 -9.06 5.86
CA LYS A 20 29.76 -7.78 6.43
C LYS A 20 28.74 -7.19 7.42
N LEU A 21 27.46 -7.18 7.05
CA LEU A 21 26.40 -6.70 7.92
C LEU A 21 26.32 -7.54 9.21
N ALA A 22 26.38 -8.87 9.11
CA ALA A 22 26.43 -9.75 10.27
C ALA A 22 27.64 -9.48 11.17
N GLY A 23 28.83 -9.25 10.60
CA GLY A 23 30.05 -8.87 11.33
C GLY A 23 29.99 -7.48 11.97
N ARG A 24 29.21 -6.52 11.42
CA ARG A 24 28.94 -5.23 12.09
C ARG A 24 28.07 -5.40 13.33
N ILE A 25 27.09 -6.31 13.27
CA ILE A 25 26.18 -6.61 14.38
C ILE A 25 26.91 -7.41 15.48
N ASP A 26 27.67 -8.43 15.07
CA ASP A 26 28.48 -9.27 15.96
C ASP A 26 29.88 -9.48 15.36
N PRO A 27 30.92 -8.80 15.89
CA PRO A 27 32.29 -8.93 15.41
C PRO A 27 32.86 -10.37 15.46
N GLY A 28 32.25 -11.27 16.23
CA GLY A 28 32.58 -12.70 16.23
C GLY A 28 32.17 -13.43 14.95
N ILE A 29 31.28 -12.85 14.14
CA ILE A 29 30.82 -13.44 12.87
C ILE A 29 31.78 -13.05 11.76
N THR A 30 32.84 -13.82 11.59
CA THR A 30 33.73 -13.72 10.43
C THR A 30 33.05 -14.26 9.17
N LYS A 31 33.55 -13.87 7.96
CA LYS A 31 33.06 -14.42 6.69
C LYS A 31 33.06 -15.96 6.69
N GLY A 32 34.12 -16.58 7.18
CA GLY A 32 34.21 -18.05 7.28
C GLY A 32 33.21 -18.67 8.27
N ALA A 33 32.90 -17.98 9.37
CA ALA A 33 31.86 -18.40 10.29
C ALA A 33 30.47 -18.31 9.63
N PHE A 34 30.21 -17.23 8.89
CA PHE A 34 28.99 -17.04 8.12
C PHE A 34 28.80 -18.15 7.07
N GLU A 35 29.84 -18.44 6.24
CA GLU A 35 29.80 -19.51 5.25
C GLU A 35 29.50 -20.88 5.87
N ARG A 36 30.15 -21.20 7.01
CA ARG A 36 29.87 -22.45 7.74
C ARG A 36 28.43 -22.52 8.24
N ALA A 37 27.87 -21.40 8.73
CA ALA A 37 26.50 -21.34 9.17
C ALA A 37 25.53 -21.58 8.00
N ILE A 38 25.77 -20.97 6.83
CA ILE A 38 24.97 -21.17 5.60
C ILE A 38 25.01 -22.64 5.18
N ASN A 39 26.18 -23.26 5.11
CA ASN A 39 26.30 -24.66 4.75
C ASN A 39 25.59 -25.59 5.74
N LYS A 40 25.66 -25.33 7.05
CA LYS A 40 24.96 -26.08 8.08
C LYS A 40 23.44 -25.95 7.95
N LEU A 41 22.92 -24.73 7.69
CA LEU A 41 21.49 -24.51 7.49
C LEU A 41 20.99 -25.12 6.19
N ALA A 42 21.80 -25.12 5.12
CA ALA A 42 21.48 -25.78 3.86
C ALA A 42 21.44 -27.32 4.04
N ALA A 43 22.40 -27.91 4.75
CA ALA A 43 22.41 -29.35 5.07
C ALA A 43 21.17 -29.78 5.88
N ARG A 44 20.64 -28.89 6.74
CA ARG A 44 19.41 -29.10 7.50
C ARG A 44 18.14 -28.77 6.72
N ARG A 45 18.24 -28.41 5.46
CA ARG A 45 17.12 -28.00 4.57
C ARG A 45 16.32 -26.78 5.06
N ILE A 46 16.89 -25.99 5.99
CA ILE A 46 16.33 -24.72 6.43
C ILE A 46 16.57 -23.63 5.38
N LEU A 47 17.74 -23.66 4.72
CA LEU A 47 18.04 -22.91 3.52
C LEU A 47 17.93 -23.83 2.30
N GLN A 48 17.11 -23.43 1.33
CA GLN A 48 16.86 -24.18 0.11
C GLN A 48 17.09 -23.34 -1.13
N GLY A 49 17.50 -23.99 -2.20
CA GLY A 49 17.77 -23.42 -3.51
C GLY A 49 19.16 -23.80 -4.04
N SER A 50 19.33 -23.73 -5.35
CA SER A 50 20.60 -24.07 -6.02
C SER A 50 21.49 -22.85 -6.19
N HIS A 51 20.97 -21.78 -6.79
CA HIS A 51 21.68 -20.53 -7.07
C HIS A 51 21.29 -19.42 -6.13
N THR A 52 20.01 -19.36 -5.76
CA THR A 52 19.46 -18.42 -4.79
C THR A 52 18.97 -19.20 -3.58
N LEU A 53 19.46 -18.87 -2.40
CA LEU A 53 19.07 -19.51 -1.15
C LEU A 53 17.91 -18.74 -0.52
N ARG A 54 16.93 -19.46 -0.01
CA ARG A 54 15.80 -18.92 0.73
C ARG A 54 15.55 -19.72 2.00
N LEU A 55 15.10 -19.07 3.04
CA LEU A 55 14.60 -19.72 4.25
C LEU A 55 13.27 -20.42 3.97
N VAL A 56 13.10 -21.61 4.54
CA VAL A 56 11.89 -22.42 4.41
C VAL A 56 11.53 -22.98 5.79
N PRO A 57 10.25 -22.94 6.19
CA PRO A 57 9.08 -22.41 5.48
C PRO A 57 8.99 -20.88 5.51
N ARG A 58 8.07 -20.30 4.72
CA ARG A 58 7.87 -18.85 4.63
C ARG A 58 7.56 -18.21 6.00
N ALA A 59 6.76 -18.88 6.83
CA ALA A 59 6.43 -18.41 8.17
C ALA A 59 7.68 -18.23 9.06
N LEU A 60 8.67 -19.13 8.95
CA LEU A 60 9.95 -18.98 9.64
C LEU A 60 10.72 -17.73 9.14
N GLN A 61 10.71 -17.48 7.84
CA GLN A 61 11.33 -16.29 7.27
C GLN A 61 10.73 -15.01 7.84
N VAL A 62 9.40 -14.92 7.87
CA VAL A 62 8.67 -13.76 8.42
C VAL A 62 8.92 -13.62 9.93
N HIS A 63 8.92 -14.73 10.66
CA HIS A 63 9.20 -14.72 12.10
C HIS A 63 10.60 -14.17 12.40
N LEU A 64 11.64 -14.70 11.73
CA LEU A 64 13.02 -14.23 11.89
C LEU A 64 13.20 -12.78 11.43
N TRP A 65 12.49 -12.35 10.40
CA TRP A 65 12.46 -10.95 9.96
C TRP A 65 11.95 -10.02 11.05
N LYS A 66 10.81 -10.35 11.67
CA LYS A 66 10.24 -9.58 12.79
C LYS A 66 11.17 -9.58 14.01
N GLN A 67 11.73 -10.73 14.38
CA GLN A 67 12.70 -10.80 15.47
C GLN A 67 13.93 -9.93 15.21
N TRP A 68 14.46 -9.93 13.97
CA TRP A 68 15.61 -9.11 13.62
C TRP A 68 15.33 -7.62 13.84
N TRP A 69 14.17 -7.16 13.39
CA TRP A 69 13.76 -5.78 13.63
C TRP A 69 13.56 -5.47 15.12
N GLN A 70 12.97 -6.38 15.89
CA GLN A 70 12.79 -6.19 17.34
C GLN A 70 14.11 -6.07 18.08
N ILE A 71 15.12 -6.84 17.68
CA ILE A 71 16.42 -6.89 18.37
C ILE A 71 17.35 -5.76 17.90
N HIS A 72 17.40 -5.50 16.61
CA HIS A 72 18.42 -4.64 15.99
C HIS A 72 17.83 -3.34 15.40
N GLY A 73 16.53 -3.27 15.19
CA GLY A 73 15.89 -2.20 14.41
C GLY A 73 16.12 -0.79 14.96
N SER A 74 16.28 -0.63 16.28
CA SER A 74 16.55 0.66 16.90
C SER A 74 17.92 1.26 16.54
N SER A 75 18.85 0.45 16.03
CA SER A 75 20.19 0.87 15.59
C SER A 75 20.35 0.89 14.08
N VAL A 76 19.26 0.64 13.33
CA VAL A 76 19.30 0.57 11.87
C VAL A 76 18.98 1.93 11.27
N ASP A 77 19.97 2.49 10.56
CA ASP A 77 19.72 3.53 9.57
C ASP A 77 19.23 2.86 8.28
N LEU A 78 17.94 2.93 8.03
CA LEU A 78 17.32 2.25 6.88
C LEU A 78 17.79 2.86 5.55
N ALA A 79 18.01 4.17 5.48
CA ALA A 79 18.49 4.83 4.27
C ALA A 79 19.90 4.36 3.92
N ALA A 80 20.84 4.46 4.87
CA ALA A 80 22.20 3.99 4.69
C ALA A 80 22.28 2.49 4.37
N LEU A 81 21.46 1.67 5.08
CA LEU A 81 21.38 0.23 4.82
C LEU A 81 20.96 -0.08 3.38
N MET A 82 19.97 0.64 2.85
CA MET A 82 19.48 0.44 1.50
C MET A 82 20.46 0.93 0.43
N ASP A 83 21.16 2.04 0.67
CA ASP A 83 22.13 2.58 -0.27
C ASP A 83 23.34 1.67 -0.44
N GLU A 84 23.79 1.04 0.64
CA GLU A 84 24.90 0.09 0.61
C GLU A 84 24.53 -1.27 -0.01
N MET A 85 23.22 -1.61 -0.09
CA MET A 85 22.79 -2.92 -0.57
C MET A 85 23.01 -3.09 -2.08
N PRO A 86 23.49 -4.27 -2.54
CA PRO A 86 23.37 -4.66 -3.94
C PRO A 86 21.90 -4.60 -4.40
N GLU A 87 21.66 -4.15 -5.63
CA GLU A 87 20.33 -3.88 -6.18
C GLU A 87 19.35 -5.06 -6.01
N THR A 88 19.81 -6.28 -6.32
CA THR A 88 18.98 -7.48 -6.18
C THR A 88 18.62 -7.78 -4.73
N LEU A 89 19.54 -7.55 -3.79
CA LEU A 89 19.28 -7.73 -2.36
C LEU A 89 18.31 -6.66 -1.85
N ARG A 90 18.48 -5.40 -2.30
CA ARG A 90 17.58 -4.29 -1.98
C ARG A 90 16.14 -4.60 -2.37
N LYS A 91 15.93 -5.15 -3.58
CA LYS A 91 14.61 -5.59 -4.02
C LYS A 91 14.00 -6.61 -3.05
N TRP A 92 14.75 -7.64 -2.68
CA TRP A 92 14.24 -8.67 -1.76
C TRP A 92 14.05 -8.14 -0.33
N PHE A 93 14.88 -7.21 0.09
CA PHE A 93 14.72 -6.53 1.37
C PHE A 93 13.39 -5.74 1.39
N LEU A 94 13.11 -4.97 0.34
CA LEU A 94 11.85 -4.25 0.19
C LEU A 94 10.65 -5.21 0.16
N ASP A 95 10.74 -6.33 -0.57
CA ASP A 95 9.67 -7.35 -0.59
C ASP A 95 9.39 -7.93 0.82
N MET A 96 10.37 -7.91 1.72
CA MET A 96 10.20 -8.33 3.11
C MET A 96 9.65 -7.23 4.02
N MET A 97 9.83 -5.96 3.68
CA MET A 97 9.34 -4.83 4.49
C MET A 97 7.82 -4.85 4.67
N ILE A 98 7.07 -5.42 3.73
CA ILE A 98 5.61 -5.58 3.86
C ILE A 98 5.20 -6.33 5.13
N TYR A 99 6.07 -7.20 5.66
CA TYR A 99 5.83 -7.95 6.89
C TYR A 99 6.25 -7.20 8.17
N SER A 100 6.66 -5.94 8.04
CA SER A 100 7.10 -5.10 9.16
C SER A 100 5.95 -4.35 9.85
N ASN A 101 4.72 -4.47 9.34
CA ASN A 101 3.55 -3.90 9.98
C ASN A 101 3.41 -4.41 11.42
N GLY A 102 3.17 -3.49 12.35
CA GLY A 102 3.08 -3.79 13.79
C GLY A 102 4.43 -4.08 14.46
N VAL A 103 5.57 -3.80 13.81
CA VAL A 103 6.90 -3.86 14.41
C VAL A 103 7.42 -2.44 14.69
N PRO A 104 7.40 -1.95 15.95
CA PRO A 104 7.64 -0.54 16.26
C PRO A 104 8.98 -0.01 15.77
N SER A 105 10.06 -0.77 15.89
CA SER A 105 11.39 -0.35 15.45
C SER A 105 11.50 -0.23 13.91
N ALA A 106 10.84 -1.12 13.16
CA ALA A 106 10.77 -1.02 11.71
C ALA A 106 9.94 0.19 11.26
N GLN A 107 8.81 0.43 11.94
CA GLN A 107 7.97 1.60 11.68
C GLN A 107 8.68 2.91 12.01
N ALA A 108 9.48 2.95 13.09
CA ALA A 108 10.32 4.11 13.40
C ALA A 108 11.33 4.38 12.26
N ALA A 109 12.07 3.37 11.82
CA ALA A 109 13.02 3.51 10.71
C ALA A 109 12.35 3.95 9.39
N ILE A 110 11.13 3.47 9.11
CA ILE A 110 10.33 3.92 7.95
C ILE A 110 9.97 5.41 8.10
N LYS A 111 9.50 5.83 9.28
CA LYS A 111 9.14 7.22 9.56
C LYS A 111 10.35 8.15 9.42
N ASP A 112 11.51 7.72 9.88
CA ASP A 112 12.75 8.50 9.75
C ASP A 112 13.10 8.73 8.27
N VAL A 113 13.06 7.67 7.43
CA VAL A 113 13.32 7.79 5.98
C VAL A 113 12.27 8.64 5.27
N LEU A 114 10.99 8.42 5.55
CA LEU A 114 9.89 9.13 4.90
C LEU A 114 9.73 10.56 5.41
N GLY A 115 10.16 10.83 6.65
CA GLY A 115 10.04 12.12 7.33
C GLY A 115 11.27 13.01 7.20
N ALA A 116 12.39 12.52 6.68
CA ALA A 116 13.63 13.28 6.55
C ALA A 116 13.40 14.60 5.77
N GLU A 117 13.73 15.75 6.39
CA GLU A 117 13.45 17.07 5.81
C GLU A 117 14.18 17.29 4.48
N ASP A 118 15.42 16.82 4.37
CA ASP A 118 16.21 16.85 3.14
C ASP A 118 16.10 15.55 2.32
N GLY A 119 15.14 14.69 2.69
CA GLY A 119 14.97 13.39 2.06
C GLY A 119 14.23 13.47 0.71
N PRO A 120 14.41 12.46 -0.15
CA PRO A 120 13.83 12.45 -1.50
C PRO A 120 12.29 12.41 -1.47
N PHE A 121 11.68 11.93 -0.38
CA PHE A 121 10.23 11.83 -0.24
C PHE A 121 9.55 13.18 0.08
N THR A 122 10.29 14.27 0.18
CA THR A 122 9.75 15.64 0.22
C THR A 122 9.42 16.18 -1.17
N SER A 123 10.02 15.61 -2.22
CA SER A 123 9.85 16.02 -3.61
C SER A 123 8.71 15.26 -4.30
N LYS A 124 7.80 16.02 -4.92
CA LYS A 124 6.74 15.48 -5.78
C LYS A 124 7.34 14.71 -6.97
N GLU A 125 8.40 15.25 -7.55
CA GLU A 125 9.10 14.71 -8.72
C GLU A 125 9.67 13.33 -8.39
N PHE A 126 10.34 13.18 -7.24
CA PHE A 126 10.87 11.88 -6.83
C PHE A 126 9.76 10.87 -6.56
N VAL A 127 8.71 11.27 -5.82
CA VAL A 127 7.54 10.40 -5.53
C VAL A 127 6.85 9.95 -6.81
N ALA A 128 6.83 10.79 -7.85
CA ALA A 128 6.28 10.45 -9.15
C ALA A 128 7.13 9.49 -9.98
N THR A 129 8.40 9.28 -9.63
CA THR A 129 9.24 8.29 -10.33
C THR A 129 8.79 6.86 -10.04
N ASN A 130 9.17 5.93 -10.91
CA ASN A 130 8.91 4.50 -10.68
C ASN A 130 9.61 4.00 -9.40
N SER A 131 10.81 4.50 -9.06
CA SER A 131 11.53 4.10 -7.85
C SER A 131 10.86 4.62 -6.58
N GLY A 132 10.55 5.92 -6.51
CA GLY A 132 9.90 6.53 -5.34
C GLY A 132 8.51 5.95 -5.10
N SER A 133 7.69 5.83 -6.14
CA SER A 133 6.34 5.28 -6.05
C SER A 133 6.31 3.80 -5.66
N ARG A 134 7.23 2.98 -6.18
CA ARG A 134 7.36 1.57 -5.76
C ARG A 134 7.77 1.42 -4.31
N PHE A 135 8.70 2.27 -3.84
CA PHE A 135 9.07 2.29 -2.44
C PHE A 135 7.84 2.58 -1.56
N LEU A 136 7.08 3.64 -1.89
CA LEU A 136 5.85 3.97 -1.17
C LEU A 136 4.80 2.86 -1.26
N GLY A 137 4.71 2.15 -2.39
CA GLY A 137 3.84 1.00 -2.56
C GLY A 137 4.12 -0.16 -1.60
N VAL A 138 5.40 -0.34 -1.21
CA VAL A 138 5.81 -1.31 -0.18
C VAL A 138 5.58 -0.75 1.22
N MET A 139 5.96 0.52 1.46
CA MET A 139 5.81 1.15 2.76
C MET A 139 4.33 1.31 3.17
N ALA A 140 3.43 1.42 2.20
CA ALA A 140 1.98 1.45 2.44
C ALA A 140 1.46 0.20 3.20
N GLU A 141 2.12 -0.95 3.06
CA GLU A 141 1.79 -2.15 3.84
C GLU A 141 2.53 -2.20 5.19
N ALA A 142 3.76 -1.69 5.22
CA ALA A 142 4.60 -1.71 6.42
C ALA A 142 4.19 -0.64 7.46
N ASP A 143 3.97 0.58 6.99
CA ASP A 143 3.47 1.72 7.79
C ASP A 143 2.52 2.58 6.94
N PRO A 144 1.22 2.24 6.91
CA PRO A 144 0.24 2.98 6.12
C PRO A 144 0.11 4.44 6.56
N ALA A 145 0.24 4.74 7.85
CA ALA A 145 0.13 6.09 8.40
C ALA A 145 1.26 7.00 7.89
N ALA A 146 2.52 6.58 8.02
CA ALA A 146 3.66 7.37 7.58
C ALA A 146 3.64 7.56 6.04
N THR A 147 3.27 6.54 5.30
CA THR A 147 3.14 6.61 3.83
C THR A 147 2.04 7.58 3.42
N LEU A 148 0.89 7.57 4.11
CA LEU A 148 -0.22 8.48 3.85
C LEU A 148 0.19 9.94 4.03
N VAL A 149 0.95 10.27 5.08
CA VAL A 149 1.48 11.62 5.32
C VAL A 149 2.32 12.11 4.14
N VAL A 150 3.21 11.26 3.61
CA VAL A 150 4.00 11.59 2.41
C VAL A 150 3.11 11.85 1.21
N LEU A 151 2.14 10.96 0.97
CA LEU A 151 1.24 11.08 -0.17
C LEU A 151 0.36 12.34 -0.09
N GLN A 152 -0.09 12.71 1.10
CA GLN A 152 -0.85 13.95 1.29
C GLN A 152 -0.03 15.20 0.97
N ARG A 153 1.22 15.29 1.46
CA ARG A 153 2.08 16.45 1.21
C ARG A 153 2.61 16.55 -0.22
N THR A 154 2.73 15.43 -0.93
CA THR A 154 3.29 15.38 -2.28
C THR A 154 2.19 15.27 -3.35
N VAL A 155 1.50 14.14 -3.42
CA VAL A 155 0.42 13.90 -4.39
C VAL A 155 -0.76 14.83 -4.15
N GLY A 156 -1.16 15.02 -2.89
CA GLY A 156 -2.27 15.91 -2.52
C GLY A 156 -2.00 17.39 -2.86
N ALA A 157 -0.72 17.77 -2.97
CA ALA A 157 -0.31 19.12 -3.38
C ALA A 157 -0.09 19.27 -4.89
N MET A 158 -0.32 18.23 -5.71
CA MET A 158 -0.23 18.32 -7.17
C MET A 158 -1.39 19.13 -7.74
N SER A 159 -1.07 20.08 -8.60
CA SER A 159 -2.07 20.79 -9.40
C SER A 159 -2.69 19.85 -10.47
N ARG A 160 -3.83 20.24 -11.02
CA ARG A 160 -4.46 19.50 -12.11
C ARG A 160 -3.56 19.34 -13.34
N ALA A 161 -2.71 20.32 -13.62
CA ALA A 161 -1.73 20.25 -14.70
C ALA A 161 -0.63 19.22 -14.43
N GLU A 162 -0.16 19.13 -13.18
CA GLU A 162 0.80 18.11 -12.76
C GLU A 162 0.17 16.71 -12.80
N LEU A 163 -1.05 16.54 -12.30
CA LEU A 163 -1.78 15.27 -12.36
C LEU A 163 -1.96 14.74 -13.78
N LYS A 164 -2.26 15.60 -14.76
CA LYS A 164 -2.37 15.19 -16.17
C LYS A 164 -1.04 14.71 -16.77
N ARG A 165 0.09 15.25 -16.30
CA ARG A 165 1.44 14.86 -16.75
C ARG A 165 2.02 13.69 -15.97
N PHE A 166 1.44 13.39 -14.83
CA PHE A 166 1.89 12.30 -13.98
C PHE A 166 1.46 10.95 -14.57
N VAL A 167 2.39 10.25 -15.23
CA VAL A 167 2.17 8.93 -15.85
C VAL A 167 3.02 7.87 -15.14
N ASP A 168 4.34 8.09 -15.07
CA ASP A 168 5.27 7.17 -14.42
C ASP A 168 4.96 7.07 -12.92
N GLY A 169 4.98 5.85 -12.40
CA GLY A 169 4.73 5.63 -10.97
C GLY A 169 3.27 5.79 -10.51
N ARG A 170 2.37 6.37 -11.32
CA ARG A 170 0.97 6.61 -10.95
C ARG A 170 0.27 5.34 -10.44
N GLN A 171 0.40 4.25 -11.19
CA GLN A 171 -0.21 2.97 -10.83
C GLN A 171 0.31 2.43 -9.49
N ASN A 172 1.59 2.61 -9.19
CA ASN A 172 2.16 2.22 -7.90
C ASN A 172 1.52 3.00 -6.74
N LEU A 173 1.26 4.31 -6.93
CA LEU A 173 0.62 5.14 -5.90
C LEU A 173 -0.87 4.82 -5.76
N VAL A 174 -1.56 4.47 -6.84
CA VAL A 174 -2.94 3.96 -6.77
C VAL A 174 -2.99 2.70 -5.93
N HIS A 175 -2.08 1.75 -6.17
CA HIS A 175 -1.99 0.52 -5.36
C HIS A 175 -1.58 0.80 -3.92
N ALA A 176 -0.70 1.79 -3.67
CA ALA A 176 -0.36 2.20 -2.30
C ALA A 176 -1.60 2.71 -1.55
N LEU A 177 -2.36 3.60 -2.18
CA LEU A 177 -3.60 4.16 -1.60
C LEU A 177 -4.69 3.10 -1.42
N GLU A 178 -4.78 2.14 -2.33
CA GLU A 178 -5.67 0.99 -2.20
C GLU A 178 -5.38 0.18 -0.93
N LYS A 179 -4.10 -0.06 -0.63
CA LYS A 179 -3.66 -0.78 0.56
C LYS A 179 -3.89 0.03 1.85
N ILE A 180 -3.66 1.34 1.78
CA ILE A 180 -3.92 2.26 2.90
C ILE A 180 -5.42 2.34 3.21
N ALA A 181 -6.28 2.39 2.17
CA ALA A 181 -7.72 2.45 2.31
C ALA A 181 -8.37 1.17 2.90
N VAL A 182 -7.60 0.12 3.12
CA VAL A 182 -8.04 -1.06 3.88
C VAL A 182 -8.38 -0.69 5.31
N TRP A 183 -7.59 0.18 5.93
CA TRP A 183 -7.70 0.57 7.33
C TRP A 183 -8.76 1.66 7.50
N SER A 184 -9.72 1.46 8.42
CA SER A 184 -10.83 2.39 8.65
C SER A 184 -10.34 3.80 8.99
N GLU A 185 -9.31 3.91 9.83
CA GLU A 185 -8.71 5.17 10.26
C GLU A 185 -8.02 5.95 9.13
N HIS A 186 -7.59 5.26 8.07
CA HIS A 186 -6.90 5.85 6.92
C HIS A 186 -7.77 5.93 5.66
N PHE A 187 -8.97 5.36 5.71
CA PHE A 187 -9.86 5.27 4.56
C PHE A 187 -10.19 6.63 3.94
N ALA A 188 -10.68 7.56 4.75
CA ALA A 188 -11.15 8.84 4.25
C ALA A 188 -10.04 9.66 3.54
N PRO A 189 -8.85 9.87 4.13
CA PRO A 189 -7.80 10.59 3.43
C PRO A 189 -7.25 9.83 2.22
N ALA A 190 -7.19 8.50 2.24
CA ALA A 190 -6.77 7.71 1.08
C ALA A 190 -7.79 7.80 -0.07
N ALA A 191 -9.09 7.76 0.24
CA ALA A 191 -10.16 7.92 -0.75
C ALA A 191 -10.13 9.30 -1.41
N ARG A 192 -9.86 10.37 -0.63
CA ARG A 192 -9.70 11.73 -1.20
C ARG A 192 -8.50 11.84 -2.12
N LEU A 193 -7.37 11.22 -1.79
CA LEU A 193 -6.20 11.18 -2.66
C LEU A 193 -6.45 10.35 -3.94
N LEU A 194 -7.19 9.24 -3.85
CA LEU A 194 -7.62 8.49 -5.03
C LEU A 194 -8.54 9.34 -5.91
N ALA A 195 -9.49 10.08 -5.32
CA ALA A 195 -10.35 11.00 -6.05
C ALA A 195 -9.53 12.09 -6.76
N HIS A 196 -8.52 12.64 -6.09
CA HIS A 196 -7.59 13.61 -6.67
C HIS A 196 -6.81 13.02 -7.84
N LEU A 197 -6.32 11.79 -7.73
CA LEU A 197 -5.66 11.07 -8.82
C LEU A 197 -6.61 10.79 -10.00
N CYS A 198 -7.91 10.59 -9.80
CA CYS A 198 -8.87 10.38 -10.88
C CYS A 198 -8.86 11.51 -11.92
N PHE A 199 -8.54 12.74 -11.51
CA PHE A 199 -8.54 13.90 -12.42
C PHE A 199 -7.57 13.78 -13.59
N GLY A 200 -6.43 13.14 -13.41
CA GLY A 200 -5.44 12.97 -14.49
C GLY A 200 -5.44 11.56 -15.10
N GLU A 201 -6.47 10.77 -14.84
CA GLU A 201 -6.51 9.37 -15.29
C GLU A 201 -6.72 9.28 -16.81
N SER A 202 -5.78 8.64 -17.48
CA SER A 202 -5.80 8.39 -18.91
C SER A 202 -5.90 6.91 -19.27
N THR A 203 -5.82 6.02 -18.27
CA THR A 203 -5.86 4.57 -18.48
C THR A 203 -7.27 4.03 -18.37
N THR A 204 -7.56 2.99 -19.15
CA THR A 204 -8.88 2.32 -19.16
C THR A 204 -8.89 1.04 -18.31
N TYR A 205 -7.79 0.71 -17.65
CA TYR A 205 -7.72 -0.48 -16.82
C TYR A 205 -8.61 -0.35 -15.58
N SER A 206 -9.25 -1.44 -15.20
CA SER A 206 -10.19 -1.48 -14.06
C SER A 206 -9.54 -1.23 -12.69
N ASN A 207 -8.22 -1.30 -12.60
CA ASN A 207 -7.41 -1.03 -11.40
C ASN A 207 -6.71 0.34 -11.45
N ASN A 208 -7.15 1.25 -12.30
CA ASN A 208 -6.73 2.64 -12.30
C ASN A 208 -7.31 3.39 -11.08
N ALA A 209 -6.98 4.67 -10.90
CA ALA A 209 -7.42 5.45 -9.73
C ALA A 209 -8.96 5.42 -9.56
N LYS A 210 -9.70 5.64 -10.66
CA LYS A 210 -11.17 5.65 -10.68
C LYS A 210 -11.74 4.26 -10.36
N GLY A 211 -11.29 3.22 -11.05
CA GLY A 211 -11.76 1.86 -10.86
C GLY A 211 -11.46 1.33 -9.46
N THR A 212 -10.31 1.71 -8.88
CA THR A 212 -9.94 1.41 -7.51
C THR A 212 -10.86 2.13 -6.53
N LEU A 213 -11.05 3.44 -6.69
CA LEU A 213 -11.91 4.24 -5.82
C LEU A 213 -13.35 3.72 -5.85
N VAL A 214 -13.97 3.60 -7.04
CA VAL A 214 -15.32 3.07 -7.21
C VAL A 214 -15.47 1.68 -6.56
N GLY A 215 -14.45 0.82 -6.70
CA GLY A 215 -14.46 -0.50 -6.09
C GLY A 215 -14.49 -0.48 -4.56
N LEU A 216 -13.91 0.52 -3.89
CA LEU A 216 -13.96 0.68 -2.44
C LEU A 216 -15.36 1.03 -1.92
N PHE A 217 -16.22 1.59 -2.77
CA PHE A 217 -17.59 2.00 -2.41
C PHE A 217 -18.63 0.89 -2.60
N VAL A 218 -18.30 -0.20 -3.27
CA VAL A 218 -19.19 -1.37 -3.33
C VAL A 218 -19.30 -1.98 -1.94
N LEU A 219 -20.53 -2.08 -1.41
CA LEU A 219 -20.75 -2.55 -0.04
C LEU A 219 -20.42 -4.04 0.13
N ARG A 220 -20.61 -4.84 -0.91
CA ARG A 220 -20.32 -6.28 -0.89
C ARG A 220 -18.99 -6.56 -1.57
N GLY A 221 -17.94 -6.81 -0.76
CA GLY A 221 -16.61 -7.13 -1.27
C GLY A 221 -15.70 -5.92 -1.53
N GLY A 222 -15.99 -4.76 -0.93
CA GLY A 222 -15.14 -3.56 -1.04
C GLY A 222 -13.76 -3.69 -0.41
N ALA A 223 -13.50 -4.77 0.34
CA ALA A 223 -12.22 -5.10 0.98
C ALA A 223 -11.60 -3.94 1.77
N THR A 224 -12.39 -3.32 2.64
CA THR A 224 -11.96 -2.28 3.58
C THR A 224 -12.67 -2.46 4.92
N GLN A 225 -12.06 -1.99 6.01
CA GLN A 225 -12.67 -1.93 7.33
C GLN A 225 -13.65 -0.75 7.47
N ALA A 226 -13.60 0.24 6.54
CA ALA A 226 -14.47 1.40 6.57
C ALA A 226 -15.95 0.99 6.52
N THR A 227 -16.74 1.55 7.42
CA THR A 227 -18.18 1.30 7.47
C THR A 227 -18.90 1.91 6.27
N PRO A 228 -20.13 1.52 5.95
CA PRO A 228 -20.91 2.19 4.92
C PRO A 228 -21.06 3.69 5.15
N LEU A 229 -21.17 4.13 6.40
CA LEU A 229 -21.30 5.56 6.72
C LEU A 229 -20.00 6.33 6.45
N ASP A 230 -18.83 5.75 6.75
CA ASP A 230 -17.54 6.36 6.43
C ASP A 230 -17.38 6.54 4.91
N ARG A 231 -17.78 5.54 4.12
CA ARG A 231 -17.76 5.60 2.65
C ARG A 231 -18.75 6.65 2.15
N LEU A 232 -19.98 6.65 2.68
CA LEU A 232 -21.03 7.58 2.30
C LEU A 232 -20.62 9.04 2.55
N ALA A 233 -19.93 9.33 3.66
CA ALA A 233 -19.45 10.67 3.99
C ALA A 233 -18.54 11.22 2.88
N ILE A 234 -17.64 10.44 2.33
CA ILE A 234 -16.76 10.84 1.23
C ILE A 234 -17.53 11.05 -0.08
N ALA A 235 -18.47 10.13 -0.40
CA ALA A 235 -19.30 10.31 -1.59
C ALA A 235 -20.12 11.59 -1.53
N GLN A 236 -20.72 11.90 -0.37
CA GLN A 236 -21.50 13.14 -0.15
C GLN A 236 -20.63 14.39 -0.21
N GLU A 237 -19.40 14.33 0.33
CA GLU A 237 -18.42 15.43 0.21
C GLU A 237 -18.17 15.78 -1.26
N LEU A 238 -17.91 14.77 -2.11
CA LEU A 238 -17.67 14.97 -3.54
C LEU A 238 -18.92 15.42 -4.30
N VAL A 239 -20.10 14.90 -3.99
CA VAL A 239 -21.37 15.33 -4.59
C VAL A 239 -21.65 16.81 -4.32
N ASN A 240 -21.30 17.30 -3.15
CA ASN A 240 -21.52 18.69 -2.75
C ASN A 240 -20.38 19.65 -3.17
N ASP A 241 -19.33 19.15 -3.83
CA ASP A 241 -18.21 19.96 -4.29
C ASP A 241 -18.68 20.99 -5.35
N VAL A 242 -18.01 22.13 -5.39
CA VAL A 242 -18.24 23.17 -6.42
C VAL A 242 -17.75 22.74 -7.80
N ASP A 243 -16.79 21.82 -7.84
CA ASP A 243 -16.19 21.30 -9.06
C ASP A 243 -17.05 20.22 -9.71
N SER A 244 -17.38 20.37 -10.99
CA SER A 244 -18.25 19.43 -11.73
C SER A 244 -17.64 18.04 -11.87
N PHE A 245 -16.31 17.93 -11.99
CA PHE A 245 -15.63 16.64 -12.06
C PHE A 245 -15.80 15.88 -10.74
N ASN A 246 -15.58 16.55 -9.60
CA ASN A 246 -15.74 15.94 -8.29
C ASN A 246 -17.21 15.55 -8.04
N ARG A 247 -18.17 16.40 -8.42
CA ARG A 247 -19.59 16.05 -8.32
C ARG A 247 -19.95 14.79 -9.10
N ARG A 248 -19.50 14.71 -10.36
CA ARG A 248 -19.74 13.52 -11.18
C ARG A 248 -19.11 12.28 -10.56
N LEU A 249 -17.88 12.37 -10.08
CA LEU A 249 -17.21 11.28 -9.38
C LEU A 249 -17.99 10.86 -8.14
N GLY A 250 -18.47 11.82 -7.33
CA GLY A 250 -19.30 11.54 -6.14
C GLY A 250 -20.59 10.77 -6.49
N LEU A 251 -21.26 11.15 -7.60
CA LEU A 251 -22.44 10.44 -8.09
C LEU A 251 -22.11 9.01 -8.53
N GLU A 252 -21.00 8.79 -9.22
CA GLU A 252 -20.53 7.45 -9.58
C GLU A 252 -20.23 6.59 -8.32
N LEU A 253 -19.67 7.20 -7.25
CA LEU A 253 -19.45 6.51 -5.99
C LEU A 253 -20.78 6.12 -5.31
N LEU A 254 -21.79 7.01 -5.35
CA LEU A 254 -23.13 6.68 -4.85
C LEU A 254 -23.78 5.55 -5.68
N GLY A 255 -23.60 5.55 -7.00
CA GLY A 255 -24.04 4.44 -7.86
C GLY A 255 -23.42 3.11 -7.45
N ALA A 256 -22.11 3.09 -7.22
CA ALA A 256 -21.41 1.90 -6.72
C ALA A 256 -21.90 1.47 -5.32
N PHE A 257 -22.20 2.43 -4.45
CA PHE A 257 -22.74 2.19 -3.12
C PHE A 257 -24.15 1.59 -3.15
N MET A 258 -24.94 1.98 -4.12
CA MET A 258 -26.34 1.50 -4.29
C MET A 258 -26.41 0.14 -5.00
N THR A 259 -25.38 -0.28 -5.71
CA THR A 259 -25.41 -1.54 -6.46
C THR A 259 -25.48 -2.79 -5.56
N ASP A 260 -26.20 -3.80 -6.01
CA ASP A 260 -26.22 -5.12 -5.37
C ASP A 260 -25.08 -6.04 -5.87
N LYS A 261 -24.33 -5.61 -6.86
CA LYS A 261 -23.19 -6.37 -7.37
C LYS A 261 -22.13 -6.50 -6.28
N SER A 262 -21.60 -7.69 -6.10
CA SER A 262 -20.43 -7.91 -5.28
C SER A 262 -19.18 -7.72 -6.14
N LYS A 263 -18.13 -7.15 -5.56
CA LYS A 263 -16.80 -7.06 -6.20
C LYS A 263 -15.82 -7.79 -5.31
N ALA A 264 -15.24 -8.87 -5.81
CA ALA A 264 -14.15 -9.54 -5.09
C ALA A 264 -12.86 -8.71 -5.26
N ARG A 265 -12.23 -8.37 -4.14
CA ARG A 265 -10.91 -7.74 -4.08
C ARG A 265 -10.06 -8.53 -3.11
N VAL A 266 -8.83 -8.81 -3.50
CA VAL A 266 -7.83 -9.41 -2.63
C VAL A 266 -6.78 -8.34 -2.37
N ILE A 267 -6.75 -7.82 -1.16
CA ILE A 267 -5.85 -6.76 -0.73
C ILE A 267 -5.18 -7.19 0.56
N GLY A 268 -3.91 -6.82 0.69
CA GLY A 268 -3.14 -7.01 1.92
C GLY A 268 -2.00 -8.00 1.76
N VAL A 269 -1.28 -8.15 2.85
CA VAL A 269 -0.12 -9.04 2.95
C VAL A 269 -0.58 -10.49 3.09
N GLU A 270 0.12 -11.40 2.44
CA GLU A 270 -0.10 -12.83 2.59
C GLU A 270 -0.04 -13.23 4.08
N TYR A 271 -1.12 -13.85 4.57
CA TYR A 271 -1.18 -14.32 5.96
C TYR A 271 -0.23 -15.50 6.17
N GLN A 272 0.66 -15.38 7.15
CA GLN A 272 1.64 -16.40 7.50
C GLN A 272 1.45 -16.98 8.92
N GLY A 273 0.29 -16.74 9.53
CA GLY A 273 -0.01 -17.21 10.89
C GLY A 273 0.68 -16.41 12.01
N LEU A 274 1.31 -15.29 11.68
CA LEU A 274 2.09 -14.48 12.65
C LEU A 274 1.42 -13.14 13.02
N ALA A 275 0.30 -12.83 12.38
CA ALA A 275 -0.52 -11.65 12.67
C ALA A 275 -2.00 -12.03 12.52
N PRO A 276 -2.92 -11.31 13.17
CA PRO A 276 -4.34 -11.47 12.91
C PRO A 276 -4.65 -11.21 11.43
N GLU A 277 -5.61 -11.96 10.90
CA GLU A 277 -6.17 -11.67 9.59
C GLU A 277 -6.87 -10.31 9.61
N ILE A 278 -6.80 -9.60 8.49
CA ILE A 278 -7.47 -8.30 8.37
C ILE A 278 -8.98 -8.55 8.27
N GLU A 279 -9.72 -8.08 9.24
CA GLU A 279 -11.18 -8.15 9.23
C GLU A 279 -11.75 -7.00 8.39
N PHE A 280 -12.27 -7.32 7.21
CA PHE A 280 -13.01 -6.36 6.39
C PHE A 280 -14.44 -6.18 6.91
N TRP A 281 -14.98 -4.98 6.68
CA TRP A 281 -16.41 -4.79 6.90
C TRP A 281 -17.22 -5.64 5.90
N VAL A 282 -18.12 -6.44 6.43
CA VAL A 282 -19.06 -7.24 5.65
C VAL A 282 -20.47 -7.11 6.26
N PRO A 283 -21.53 -7.03 5.44
CA PRO A 283 -22.89 -6.97 5.95
C PRO A 283 -23.25 -8.31 6.62
N LYS A 284 -23.77 -8.25 7.83
CA LYS A 284 -24.27 -9.43 8.58
C LYS A 284 -25.79 -9.55 8.48
N LEU A 285 -26.46 -8.42 8.34
CA LEU A 285 -27.92 -8.32 8.23
C LEU A 285 -28.28 -7.53 6.96
N TRP A 286 -29.50 -7.72 6.48
CA TRP A 286 -30.04 -6.91 5.38
C TRP A 286 -30.11 -5.41 5.72
N SER A 287 -30.38 -5.07 6.97
CA SER A 287 -30.34 -3.69 7.47
C SER A 287 -28.97 -3.03 7.24
N ASP A 288 -27.89 -3.79 7.36
CA ASP A 288 -26.53 -3.25 7.16
C ASP A 288 -26.29 -2.76 5.71
N LEU A 289 -27.07 -3.27 4.77
CA LEU A 289 -27.08 -2.81 3.37
C LEU A 289 -28.14 -1.72 3.13
N PHE A 290 -29.37 -1.94 3.58
CA PHE A 290 -30.49 -1.08 3.21
C PHE A 290 -30.53 0.23 3.98
N ASP A 291 -30.16 0.24 5.26
CA ASP A 291 -30.25 1.48 6.05
C ASP A 291 -29.25 2.56 5.60
N PRO A 292 -27.96 2.23 5.32
CA PRO A 292 -27.05 3.20 4.72
C PRO A 292 -27.51 3.68 3.34
N ARG A 293 -28.11 2.80 2.52
CA ARG A 293 -28.66 3.16 1.21
C ARG A 293 -29.83 4.12 1.32
N LYS A 294 -30.71 3.94 2.31
CA LYS A 294 -31.79 4.90 2.59
C LYS A 294 -31.23 6.28 2.97
N VAL A 295 -30.14 6.31 3.75
CA VAL A 295 -29.47 7.58 4.11
C VAL A 295 -28.88 8.21 2.86
N ALA A 296 -28.19 7.44 2.01
CA ALA A 296 -27.63 7.90 0.75
C ALA A 296 -28.70 8.50 -0.16
N LEU A 297 -29.83 7.77 -0.34
CA LEU A 297 -30.93 8.23 -1.19
C LEU A 297 -31.57 9.51 -0.67
N ARG A 298 -31.78 9.62 0.65
CA ARG A 298 -32.31 10.85 1.27
C ARG A 298 -31.36 12.03 1.06
N GLY A 299 -30.07 11.83 1.25
CA GLY A 299 -29.04 12.85 0.99
C GLY A 299 -29.02 13.29 -0.47
N LEU A 300 -29.12 12.32 -1.38
CA LEU A 300 -29.19 12.57 -2.82
C LEU A 300 -30.42 13.44 -3.18
N LEU A 301 -31.59 13.08 -2.67
CA LEU A 301 -32.82 13.82 -2.91
C LEU A 301 -32.80 15.22 -2.29
N ALA A 302 -32.21 15.39 -1.11
CA ALA A 302 -32.07 16.70 -0.46
C ALA A 302 -31.08 17.63 -1.19
N SER A 303 -30.06 17.08 -1.84
CA SER A 303 -29.05 17.81 -2.61
C SER A 303 -29.47 17.98 -4.07
N SER A 304 -30.67 17.54 -4.46
CA SER A 304 -31.10 17.47 -5.86
C SER A 304 -31.07 18.85 -6.51
N LYS A 305 -30.42 18.91 -7.67
CA LYS A 305 -30.47 20.02 -8.61
C LYS A 305 -31.22 19.52 -9.86
N PRO A 306 -32.56 19.58 -9.85
CA PRO A 306 -33.35 18.95 -10.93
C PRO A 306 -33.10 19.57 -12.31
N GLU A 307 -32.44 20.74 -12.35
CA GLU A 307 -32.06 21.42 -13.59
C GLU A 307 -30.69 21.01 -14.11
N ASP A 308 -29.91 20.18 -13.37
CA ASP A 308 -28.60 19.72 -13.80
C ASP A 308 -28.72 18.39 -14.56
N PRO A 309 -28.43 18.35 -15.87
CA PRO A 309 -28.55 17.12 -16.70
C PRO A 309 -27.63 15.99 -16.20
N GLU A 310 -26.46 16.33 -15.62
CA GLU A 310 -25.54 15.32 -15.06
C GLU A 310 -26.16 14.66 -13.83
N TRP A 311 -26.88 15.45 -13.02
CA TRP A 311 -27.61 14.95 -11.87
C TRP A 311 -28.76 14.01 -12.29
N GLN A 312 -29.53 14.37 -13.29
CA GLN A 312 -30.62 13.53 -13.79
C GLN A 312 -30.11 12.19 -14.34
N THR A 313 -29.02 12.23 -15.09
CA THR A 313 -28.39 11.02 -15.65
C THR A 313 -27.92 10.10 -14.50
N ALA A 314 -27.18 10.64 -13.52
CA ALA A 314 -26.68 9.87 -12.39
C ALA A 314 -27.83 9.34 -11.51
N LEU A 315 -28.89 10.11 -11.31
CA LEU A 315 -30.06 9.66 -10.56
C LEU A 315 -30.74 8.48 -11.26
N SER A 316 -30.84 8.50 -12.57
CA SER A 316 -31.41 7.39 -13.35
C SER A 316 -30.57 6.10 -13.23
N GLU A 317 -29.24 6.23 -13.18
CA GLU A 317 -28.34 5.09 -12.99
C GLU A 317 -28.34 4.52 -11.56
N VAL A 318 -28.69 5.35 -10.57
CA VAL A 318 -28.77 4.94 -9.14
C VAL A 318 -30.10 4.30 -8.79
N ILE A 319 -31.19 4.64 -9.49
CA ILE A 319 -32.56 4.20 -9.17
C ILE A 319 -32.97 2.93 -9.94
N ILE A 320 -32.30 2.60 -11.02
CA ILE A 320 -32.51 1.34 -11.78
C ILE A 320 -31.68 0.20 -11.15
#